data_d49ccad72a1ed413e22cabff3623b594
#
_entry.id   d49ccad72a1ed413e22cabff3623b594
#
_cell.length_a   1.000
_cell.length_b   1.000
_cell.length_c   1.000
_cell.angle_alpha   90.00
_cell.angle_beta   90.00
_cell.angle_gamma   90.00
#
_symmetry.space_group_name_H-M   'P 1'
#
loop_
_entity.id
_entity.type
_entity.pdbx_description
1 polymer ?
#
loop_
_entity_poly.entity_id
_entity_poly.type
_entity_poly.pdbx_seq_one_letter_code
_entity_poly.pdbx_strand_id
1 'polypeptide(L)'
;RCLTRIGETLYLGTMSQGVVRFDMKKKTFSHTISLGCDVISDISSDGKETVYIATDGNGVHFLSHKKQQVTRRFYHDVSDKEGIRSNSVYSLLVDDRGAVWVGHFQAGLDYSLYQNGLFRTYAYPPLFNSANLSIRSFISRGQEKVIGSRDGLFYINEATGMVKSFVKPVLTSDLILTISFYQGEYYIGTYGGGMMVLNPETLSLKYFSQSDTELFQKGHIFCVKPDTKGNLWIGT
;
A
#
# COMPACT_ATOMS: atom_id res chain seq x y z
N ARG A 1 -10.03 3.99 7.23
CA ARG A 1 -9.32 4.18 5.96
C ARG A 1 -8.43 2.98 5.65
N CYS A 2 -7.69 2.52 6.61
CA CYS A 2 -6.81 1.36 6.49
C CYS A 2 -6.85 0.53 7.79
N LEU A 3 -6.53 -0.74 7.72
CA LEU A 3 -6.48 -1.61 8.88
C LEU A 3 -5.45 -2.73 8.71
N THR A 4 -4.88 -3.16 9.84
CA THR A 4 -4.06 -4.37 9.92
C THR A 4 -4.36 -5.13 11.21
N ARG A 5 -3.98 -6.41 11.24
CA ARG A 5 -4.25 -7.30 12.37
C ARG A 5 -2.97 -7.93 12.90
N ILE A 6 -2.82 -7.97 14.22
CA ILE A 6 -1.85 -8.84 14.91
C ILE A 6 -2.59 -9.62 16.00
N GLY A 7 -2.63 -10.94 15.89
CA GLY A 7 -3.38 -11.79 16.83
C GLY A 7 -4.87 -11.40 16.88
N GLU A 8 -5.37 -11.09 18.08
CA GLU A 8 -6.76 -10.66 18.32
C GLU A 8 -6.92 -9.13 18.33
N THR A 9 -5.93 -8.38 17.89
CA THR A 9 -5.98 -6.92 17.86
C THR A 9 -6.05 -6.40 16.42
N LEU A 10 -7.06 -5.58 16.13
CA LEU A 10 -7.11 -4.76 14.93
C LEU A 10 -6.53 -3.38 15.21
N TYR A 11 -5.73 -2.88 14.30
CA TYR A 11 -5.25 -1.51 14.25
C TYR A 11 -5.93 -0.79 13.09
N LEU A 12 -6.59 0.31 13.39
CA LEU A 12 -7.42 1.07 12.47
C LEU A 12 -6.80 2.45 12.26
N GLY A 13 -6.38 2.75 11.03
CA GLY A 13 -5.92 4.08 10.66
C GLY A 13 -7.09 4.99 10.31
N THR A 14 -7.16 6.13 10.96
CA THR A 14 -8.25 7.11 10.78
C THR A 14 -7.78 8.39 10.07
N MET A 15 -8.74 9.24 9.73
CA MET A 15 -8.48 10.54 9.10
C MET A 15 -8.29 11.68 10.11
N SER A 16 -8.65 11.47 11.39
CA SER A 16 -8.71 12.56 12.36
C SER A 16 -8.47 12.14 13.80
N GLN A 17 -8.22 10.85 14.05
CA GLN A 17 -8.04 10.31 15.40
C GLN A 17 -6.77 9.45 15.52
N GLY A 18 -5.85 9.52 14.54
CA GLY A 18 -4.66 8.69 14.56
C GLY A 18 -4.97 7.20 14.43
N VAL A 19 -4.30 6.36 15.22
CA VAL A 19 -4.47 4.90 15.19
C VAL A 19 -5.34 4.45 16.35
N VAL A 20 -6.46 3.82 16.04
CA VAL A 20 -7.40 3.24 17.01
C VAL A 20 -7.19 1.73 17.06
N ARG A 21 -7.18 1.17 18.25
CA ARG A 21 -7.13 -0.29 18.46
C ARG A 21 -8.49 -0.86 18.79
N PHE A 22 -8.77 -2.04 18.24
CA PHE A 22 -9.94 -2.83 18.59
C PHE A 22 -9.53 -4.24 19.01
N ASP A 23 -9.92 -4.65 20.22
CA ASP A 23 -9.77 -6.00 20.74
C ASP A 23 -10.94 -6.85 20.24
N MET A 24 -10.68 -7.79 19.34
CA MET A 24 -11.72 -8.62 18.71
C MET A 24 -12.34 -9.62 19.69
N LYS A 25 -11.59 -10.06 20.71
CA LYS A 25 -12.10 -11.00 21.73
C LYS A 25 -13.00 -10.30 22.72
N LYS A 26 -12.59 -9.13 23.21
CA LYS A 26 -13.36 -8.33 24.17
C LYS A 26 -14.42 -7.48 23.48
N LYS A 27 -14.33 -7.28 22.18
CA LYS A 27 -15.18 -6.39 21.37
C LYS A 27 -15.16 -4.94 21.88
N THR A 28 -13.99 -4.46 22.27
CA THR A 28 -13.80 -3.11 22.83
C THR A 28 -12.75 -2.33 22.07
N PHE A 29 -12.99 -1.02 21.94
CA PHE A 29 -12.00 -0.07 21.50
C PHE A 29 -11.10 0.37 22.64
N SER A 30 -9.83 0.61 22.37
CA SER A 30 -8.88 1.21 23.29
C SER A 30 -8.50 2.62 22.85
N HIS A 31 -7.81 3.32 23.75
CA HIS A 31 -7.36 4.68 23.48
C HIS A 31 -6.47 4.78 22.23
N THR A 32 -6.56 5.90 21.57
CA THR A 32 -5.78 6.29 20.41
C THR A 32 -4.30 6.41 20.76
N ILE A 33 -3.45 5.91 19.86
CA ILE A 33 -2.00 6.09 19.96
C ILE A 33 -1.66 7.41 19.27
N SER A 34 -1.16 8.37 20.04
CA SER A 34 -0.72 9.66 19.48
C SER A 34 0.59 9.52 18.73
N LEU A 35 0.59 9.95 17.48
CA LEU A 35 1.76 9.94 16.60
C LEU A 35 2.25 11.36 16.25
N GLY A 36 1.61 12.40 16.83
CA GLY A 36 1.84 13.80 16.42
C GLY A 36 1.24 14.14 15.07
N CYS A 37 0.44 13.24 14.51
CA CYS A 37 -0.35 13.43 13.29
C CYS A 37 -1.60 12.54 13.39
N ASP A 38 -2.76 13.10 13.09
CA ASP A 38 -4.04 12.40 13.19
C ASP A 38 -4.46 11.72 11.88
N VAL A 39 -3.83 12.11 10.76
CA VAL A 39 -4.14 11.54 9.43
C VAL A 39 -3.28 10.32 9.17
N ILE A 40 -3.89 9.15 9.27
CA ILE A 40 -3.24 7.88 8.93
C ILE A 40 -3.61 7.51 7.50
N SER A 41 -2.61 7.44 6.65
CA SER A 41 -2.79 7.12 5.23
C SER A 41 -2.81 5.62 4.98
N ASP A 42 -1.89 4.89 5.62
CA ASP A 42 -1.81 3.43 5.49
C ASP A 42 -1.25 2.79 6.75
N ILE A 43 -1.53 1.49 6.92
CA ILE A 43 -1.07 0.70 8.05
C ILE A 43 -0.79 -0.73 7.63
N SER A 44 0.39 -1.23 7.98
CA SER A 44 0.83 -2.59 7.68
C SER A 44 1.39 -3.25 8.93
N SER A 45 1.67 -4.55 8.90
CA SER A 45 2.32 -5.26 10.00
C SER A 45 3.16 -6.43 9.50
N ASP A 46 4.13 -6.84 10.32
CA ASP A 46 4.88 -8.09 10.13
C ASP A 46 4.08 -9.33 10.60
N GLY A 47 2.85 -9.14 11.05
CA GLY A 47 1.98 -10.19 11.58
C GLY A 47 2.39 -10.73 12.96
N LYS A 48 3.46 -10.22 13.56
CA LYS A 48 4.05 -10.73 14.81
C LYS A 48 4.13 -9.68 15.91
N GLU A 49 4.88 -8.63 15.70
CA GLU A 49 5.21 -7.67 16.75
C GLU A 49 5.12 -6.21 16.30
N THR A 50 5.44 -5.91 15.05
CA THR A 50 5.57 -4.53 14.60
C THR A 50 4.40 -4.10 13.73
N VAL A 51 3.80 -2.98 14.08
CA VAL A 51 2.85 -2.25 13.24
C VAL A 51 3.56 -1.06 12.61
N TYR A 52 3.50 -0.96 11.30
CA TYR A 52 4.07 0.11 10.50
C TYR A 52 2.96 1.07 10.12
N ILE A 53 3.15 2.34 10.39
CA ILE A 53 2.10 3.34 10.26
C ILE A 53 2.60 4.47 9.36
N ALA A 54 1.94 4.68 8.23
CA ALA A 54 2.14 5.81 7.34
C ALA A 54 1.25 6.98 7.75
N THR A 55 1.81 8.16 7.75
CA THR A 55 1.08 9.40 8.04
C THR A 55 1.18 10.40 6.90
N ASP A 56 0.18 11.24 6.75
CA ASP A 56 0.24 12.36 5.83
C ASP A 56 0.85 13.58 6.52
N GLY A 57 2.17 13.70 6.38
CA GLY A 57 2.94 14.82 6.89
C GLY A 57 3.87 14.53 8.08
N ASN A 58 3.84 13.32 8.68
CA ASN A 58 4.69 12.97 9.83
C ASN A 58 5.49 11.69 9.64
N GLY A 59 5.75 11.29 8.39
CA GLY A 59 6.60 10.16 8.02
C GLY A 59 6.03 8.79 8.38
N VAL A 60 6.92 7.87 8.77
CA VAL A 60 6.61 6.48 9.10
C VAL A 60 6.95 6.19 10.56
N HIS A 61 6.02 5.53 11.25
CA HIS A 61 6.17 5.14 12.65
C HIS A 61 6.12 3.62 12.80
N PHE A 62 7.00 3.09 13.65
CA PHE A 62 7.05 1.68 14.01
C PHE A 62 6.53 1.53 15.44
N LEU A 63 5.42 0.85 15.59
CA LEU A 63 4.75 0.62 16.86
C LEU A 63 4.96 -0.84 17.30
N SER A 64 5.45 -1.04 18.51
CA SER A 64 5.50 -2.37 19.13
C SER A 64 4.11 -2.81 19.58
N HIS A 65 3.66 -3.98 19.09
CA HIS A 65 2.39 -4.58 19.52
C HIS A 65 2.39 -4.92 21.01
N LYS A 66 3.47 -5.45 21.57
CA LYS A 66 3.56 -5.80 23.00
C LYS A 66 3.66 -4.58 23.90
N LYS A 67 4.57 -3.65 23.56
CA LYS A 67 4.83 -2.46 24.40
C LYS A 67 3.78 -1.36 24.23
N GLN A 68 3.01 -1.40 23.13
CA GLN A 68 2.05 -0.36 22.76
C GLN A 68 2.66 1.05 22.68
N GLN A 69 3.89 1.11 22.23
CA GLN A 69 4.68 2.33 22.12
C GLN A 69 5.37 2.40 20.77
N VAL A 70 5.52 3.62 20.25
CA VAL A 70 6.33 3.89 19.07
C VAL A 70 7.79 3.64 19.44
N THR A 71 8.41 2.67 18.75
CA THR A 71 9.80 2.28 18.98
C THR A 71 10.76 2.97 18.04
N ARG A 72 10.29 3.37 16.86
CA ARG A 72 11.09 4.00 15.83
C ARG A 72 10.24 4.92 14.96
N ARG A 73 10.87 5.98 14.44
CA ARG A 73 10.25 6.93 13.52
C ARG A 73 11.21 7.26 12.39
N PHE A 74 10.69 7.41 11.20
CA PHE A 74 11.44 7.89 10.05
C PHE A 74 10.79 9.15 9.52
N TYR A 75 11.60 10.20 9.46
CA TYR A 75 11.23 11.48 8.91
C TYR A 75 12.07 11.79 7.69
N HIS A 76 11.53 12.60 6.81
CA HIS A 76 12.33 13.29 5.83
C HIS A 76 13.13 14.40 6.51
N ASP A 77 14.45 14.31 6.40
CA ASP A 77 15.39 15.36 6.78
C ASP A 77 16.28 15.64 5.56
N VAL A 78 16.35 16.92 5.16
CA VAL A 78 17.14 17.33 3.98
C VAL A 78 18.64 17.01 4.15
N SER A 79 19.12 16.92 5.38
CA SER A 79 20.51 16.55 5.69
C SER A 79 20.76 15.04 5.69
N ASP A 80 19.69 14.23 5.83
CA ASP A 80 19.78 12.77 5.84
C ASP A 80 19.49 12.18 4.46
N LYS A 81 20.56 11.83 3.74
CA LYS A 81 20.45 11.22 2.40
C LYS A 81 19.97 9.76 2.43
N GLU A 82 19.92 9.14 3.59
CA GLU A 82 19.53 7.75 3.80
C GLU A 82 18.15 7.63 4.47
N GLY A 83 17.50 8.76 4.74
CA GLY A 83 16.13 8.85 5.24
C GLY A 83 15.08 8.72 4.13
N ILE A 84 13.81 8.80 4.54
CA ILE A 84 12.70 8.84 3.59
C ILE A 84 12.63 10.18 2.88
N ARG A 85 12.19 10.20 1.62
CA ARG A 85 12.20 11.41 0.78
C ARG A 85 11.06 12.39 1.04
N SER A 86 10.01 11.98 1.73
CA SER A 86 8.89 12.85 2.07
C SER A 86 8.19 12.37 3.34
N ASN A 87 7.70 13.32 4.13
CA ASN A 87 6.87 13.03 5.31
C ASN A 87 5.41 12.72 4.96
N SER A 88 4.96 13.03 3.74
CA SER A 88 3.66 12.62 3.24
C SER A 88 3.76 11.23 2.63
N VAL A 89 3.44 10.22 3.42
CA VAL A 89 3.48 8.81 3.02
C VAL A 89 2.05 8.32 2.76
N TYR A 90 1.81 7.69 1.63
CA TYR A 90 0.48 7.26 1.21
C TYR A 90 0.26 5.76 1.25
N SER A 91 1.31 4.98 1.11
CA SER A 91 1.21 3.52 1.14
C SER A 91 2.42 2.87 1.80
N LEU A 92 2.19 1.77 2.50
CA LEU A 92 3.20 0.94 3.14
C LEU A 92 3.01 -0.53 2.79
N LEU A 93 4.11 -1.23 2.61
CA LEU A 93 4.13 -2.68 2.54
C LEU A 93 5.34 -3.22 3.31
N VAL A 94 5.13 -4.29 4.05
CA VAL A 94 6.20 -5.16 4.53
C VAL A 94 6.16 -6.42 3.69
N ASP A 95 7.22 -6.65 2.92
CA ASP A 95 7.27 -7.83 2.05
C ASP A 95 7.65 -9.10 2.82
N ASP A 96 7.61 -10.24 2.15
CA ASP A 96 7.92 -11.56 2.72
C ASP A 96 9.37 -11.71 3.18
N ARG A 97 10.27 -10.82 2.74
CA ARG A 97 11.67 -10.74 3.16
C ARG A 97 11.89 -9.76 4.32
N GLY A 98 10.83 -9.08 4.75
CA GLY A 98 10.87 -8.07 5.81
C GLY A 98 11.37 -6.70 5.37
N ALA A 99 11.47 -6.44 4.06
CA ALA A 99 11.75 -5.10 3.58
C ALA A 99 10.50 -4.22 3.72
N VAL A 100 10.70 -2.99 4.17
CA VAL A 100 9.65 -1.98 4.32
C VAL A 100 9.66 -1.08 3.08
N TRP A 101 8.56 -1.05 2.37
CA TRP A 101 8.35 -0.23 1.20
C TRP A 101 7.45 0.95 1.53
N VAL A 102 7.84 2.13 1.08
CA VAL A 102 7.20 3.41 1.43
C VAL A 102 6.85 4.17 0.16
N GLY A 103 5.57 4.24 -0.14
CA GLY A 103 5.04 5.02 -1.26
C GLY A 103 4.68 6.43 -0.82
N HIS A 104 5.28 7.45 -1.45
CA HIS A 104 5.12 8.85 -1.09
C HIS A 104 4.08 9.57 -1.95
N PHE A 105 3.55 10.66 -1.40
CA PHE A 105 2.87 11.68 -2.19
C PHE A 105 3.90 12.47 -2.98
N GLN A 106 3.87 12.39 -4.30
CA GLN A 106 4.72 13.14 -5.23
C GLN A 106 6.25 12.99 -5.03
N ALA A 107 6.70 11.91 -4.36
CA ALA A 107 8.13 11.66 -4.16
C ALA A 107 8.56 10.22 -4.50
N GLY A 108 7.69 9.44 -5.16
CA GLY A 108 7.98 8.09 -5.63
C GLY A 108 7.99 7.02 -4.55
N LEU A 109 8.93 6.08 -4.61
CA LEU A 109 8.98 4.89 -3.79
C LEU A 109 10.34 4.74 -3.14
N ASP A 110 10.37 4.57 -1.83
CA ASP A 110 11.55 4.19 -1.06
C ASP A 110 11.39 2.78 -0.47
N TYR A 111 12.49 2.11 -0.20
CA TYR A 111 12.51 0.84 0.50
C TYR A 111 13.66 0.77 1.50
N SER A 112 13.45 0.06 2.59
CA SER A 112 14.48 -0.21 3.59
C SER A 112 14.59 -1.69 3.84
N LEU A 113 15.79 -2.23 3.75
CA LEU A 113 16.07 -3.55 4.28
C LEU A 113 16.08 -3.46 5.81
N TYR A 114 15.15 -4.14 6.44
CA TYR A 114 14.80 -4.05 7.87
C TYR A 114 15.99 -3.99 8.85
N GLN A 115 17.09 -4.63 8.51
CA GLN A 115 18.22 -4.78 9.45
C GLN A 115 19.05 -3.51 9.66
N ASN A 116 19.06 -2.58 8.71
CA ASN A 116 19.97 -1.42 8.74
C ASN A 116 19.25 -0.08 8.94
N GLY A 117 17.93 -0.03 8.75
CA GLY A 117 17.13 1.19 8.92
C GLY A 117 17.40 2.31 7.92
N LEU A 118 18.10 1.98 6.85
CA LEU A 118 18.42 2.92 5.78
C LEU A 118 17.40 2.78 4.67
N PHE A 119 16.79 3.87 4.24
CA PHE A 119 15.91 3.89 3.09
C PHE A 119 16.67 4.19 1.82
N ARG A 120 16.31 3.50 0.75
CA ARG A 120 16.82 3.73 -0.60
C ARG A 120 15.67 4.03 -1.53
N THR A 121 15.90 4.96 -2.43
CA THR A 121 14.98 5.21 -3.53
C THR A 121 14.91 3.98 -4.42
N TYR A 122 13.70 3.51 -4.68
CA TYR A 122 13.46 2.53 -5.72
C TYR A 122 13.41 3.25 -7.06
N ALA A 123 14.60 3.52 -7.62
CA ALA A 123 14.76 4.15 -8.92
C ALA A 123 14.90 3.05 -9.96
N TYR A 124 13.80 2.61 -10.55
CA TYR A 124 13.84 1.74 -11.72
C TYR A 124 13.68 2.60 -12.98
N PRO A 125 14.76 2.89 -13.71
CA PRO A 125 14.64 3.60 -14.99
C PRO A 125 13.98 2.67 -16.01
N PRO A 126 13.16 3.14 -16.91
CA PRO A 126 12.69 4.48 -17.20
C PRO A 126 11.28 4.79 -16.69
N LEU A 127 10.75 4.01 -15.72
CA LEU A 127 9.34 4.05 -15.30
C LEU A 127 8.94 5.33 -14.58
N PHE A 128 9.87 5.95 -13.88
CA PHE A 128 9.59 7.08 -13.01
C PHE A 128 10.10 8.39 -13.60
N ASN A 129 9.82 8.62 -14.87
CA ASN A 129 10.20 9.88 -15.55
C ASN A 129 9.45 11.11 -15.02
N SER A 130 8.43 10.96 -14.18
CA SER A 130 7.80 12.09 -13.54
C SER A 130 8.38 12.26 -12.12
N ALA A 131 8.99 13.40 -11.86
CA ALA A 131 9.46 13.81 -10.53
C ALA A 131 8.34 13.87 -9.47
N ASN A 132 7.09 13.68 -9.87
CA ASN A 132 5.89 13.86 -9.07
C ASN A 132 5.03 12.58 -8.97
N LEU A 133 5.62 11.40 -9.14
CA LEU A 133 4.87 10.14 -9.10
C LEU A 133 4.30 9.88 -7.70
N SER A 134 2.98 9.82 -7.61
CA SER A 134 2.26 9.54 -6.38
C SER A 134 1.90 8.06 -6.30
N ILE A 135 2.61 7.31 -5.48
CA ILE A 135 2.36 5.87 -5.28
C ILE A 135 1.22 5.69 -4.28
N ARG A 136 0.18 4.99 -4.71
CA ARG A 136 -1.06 4.79 -3.96
C ARG A 136 -1.20 3.39 -3.40
N SER A 137 -0.72 2.40 -4.13
CA SER A 137 -0.78 1.00 -3.75
C SER A 137 0.33 0.23 -4.43
N PHE A 138 0.83 -0.81 -3.77
CA PHE A 138 1.72 -1.74 -4.43
C PHE A 138 1.69 -3.11 -3.75
N ILE A 139 2.14 -4.12 -4.47
CA ILE A 139 2.27 -5.49 -3.99
C ILE A 139 3.59 -6.06 -4.50
N SER A 140 4.26 -6.81 -3.64
CA SER A 140 5.49 -7.55 -3.96
C SER A 140 5.27 -9.03 -3.74
N ARG A 141 5.61 -9.85 -4.71
CA ARG A 141 5.52 -11.31 -4.65
C ARG A 141 6.78 -11.92 -5.27
N GLY A 142 7.69 -12.35 -4.43
CA GLY A 142 9.00 -12.82 -4.91
C GLY A 142 9.68 -11.76 -5.76
N GLN A 143 9.87 -12.07 -7.05
CA GLN A 143 10.50 -11.16 -8.01
C GLN A 143 9.52 -10.23 -8.73
N GLU A 144 8.22 -10.44 -8.55
CA GLU A 144 7.20 -9.60 -9.16
C GLU A 144 6.81 -8.44 -8.27
N LYS A 145 6.66 -7.25 -8.86
CA LYS A 145 6.14 -6.06 -8.20
C LYS A 145 5.10 -5.39 -9.09
N VAL A 146 3.96 -5.07 -8.50
CA VAL A 146 2.92 -4.31 -9.17
C VAL A 146 2.66 -3.04 -8.38
N ILE A 147 2.81 -1.90 -9.05
CA ILE A 147 2.80 -0.57 -8.44
C ILE A 147 1.68 0.24 -9.07
N GLY A 148 0.74 0.67 -8.24
CA GLY A 148 -0.36 1.56 -8.61
C GLY A 148 -0.05 3.00 -8.23
N SER A 149 -0.18 3.90 -9.17
CA SER A 149 0.07 5.31 -8.99
C SER A 149 -1.15 6.16 -9.37
N ARG A 150 -0.98 7.48 -9.31
CA ARG A 150 -1.91 8.44 -9.89
C ARG A 150 -1.89 8.41 -11.43
N ASP A 151 -0.76 8.00 -12.01
CA ASP A 151 -0.46 8.14 -13.44
C ASP A 151 -0.35 6.77 -14.14
N GLY A 152 -0.95 5.72 -13.57
CA GLY A 152 -1.02 4.40 -14.16
C GLY A 152 -0.58 3.25 -13.25
N LEU A 153 -0.52 2.06 -13.87
CA LEU A 153 -0.11 0.81 -13.27
C LEU A 153 1.22 0.36 -13.86
N PHE A 154 2.13 -0.11 -13.00
CA PHE A 154 3.43 -0.62 -13.42
C PHE A 154 3.60 -2.06 -12.95
N TYR A 155 3.98 -2.95 -13.86
CA TYR A 155 4.39 -4.32 -13.57
C TYR A 155 5.90 -4.45 -13.78
N ILE A 156 6.58 -5.05 -12.81
CA ILE A 156 8.02 -5.28 -12.83
C ILE A 156 8.28 -6.74 -12.47
N ASN A 157 9.10 -7.41 -13.25
CA ASN A 157 9.65 -8.72 -12.90
C ASN A 157 11.19 -8.58 -12.82
N GLU A 158 11.70 -8.61 -11.59
CA GLU A 158 13.13 -8.41 -11.32
C GLU A 158 14.01 -9.56 -11.83
N ALA A 159 13.47 -10.78 -11.94
CA ALA A 159 14.24 -11.92 -12.45
C ALA A 159 14.54 -11.81 -13.95
N THR A 160 13.59 -11.26 -14.71
CA THR A 160 13.72 -11.10 -16.17
C THR A 160 14.13 -9.71 -16.59
N GLY A 161 14.13 -8.75 -15.66
CA GLY A 161 14.29 -7.33 -15.97
C GLY A 161 13.10 -6.73 -16.72
N MET A 162 11.97 -7.45 -16.81
CA MET A 162 10.80 -6.98 -17.52
C MET A 162 10.12 -5.86 -16.77
N VAL A 163 9.79 -4.81 -17.52
CA VAL A 163 9.03 -3.68 -17.01
C VAL A 163 7.94 -3.33 -18.00
N LYS A 164 6.70 -3.22 -17.52
CA LYS A 164 5.56 -2.81 -18.35
C LYS A 164 4.72 -1.77 -17.62
N SER A 165 4.38 -0.70 -18.32
CA SER A 165 3.45 0.32 -17.86
C SER A 165 2.11 0.17 -18.58
N PHE A 166 1.04 0.46 -17.85
CA PHE A 166 -0.31 0.50 -18.35
C PHE A 166 -0.91 1.86 -18.01
N VAL A 167 -1.41 2.53 -19.03
CA VAL A 167 -2.09 3.83 -18.94
C VAL A 167 -3.32 3.81 -19.84
N LYS A 168 -4.16 4.82 -19.78
CA LYS A 168 -5.26 4.98 -20.75
C LYS A 168 -4.73 4.97 -22.20
N PRO A 169 -5.46 4.39 -23.16
CA PRO A 169 -6.81 3.80 -23.04
C PRO A 169 -6.84 2.33 -22.58
N VAL A 170 -5.69 1.71 -22.29
CA VAL A 170 -5.63 0.31 -21.83
C VAL A 170 -6.22 0.18 -20.41
N LEU A 171 -5.96 1.17 -19.56
CA LEU A 171 -6.65 1.30 -18.27
C LEU A 171 -7.96 2.06 -18.42
N THR A 172 -8.93 1.74 -17.58
CA THR A 172 -10.19 2.48 -17.43
C THR A 172 -9.99 3.81 -16.72
N SER A 173 -9.03 3.83 -15.79
CA SER A 173 -8.56 5.04 -15.08
C SER A 173 -7.09 4.89 -14.74
N ASP A 174 -6.31 5.97 -14.89
CA ASP A 174 -4.89 5.98 -14.52
C ASP A 174 -4.69 6.09 -13.01
N LEU A 175 -5.70 6.51 -12.26
CA LEU A 175 -5.64 6.64 -10.81
C LEU A 175 -5.95 5.30 -10.14
N ILE A 176 -4.88 4.57 -9.81
CA ILE A 176 -4.96 3.27 -9.14
C ILE A 176 -5.02 3.47 -7.63
N LEU A 177 -6.02 2.89 -6.97
CA LEU A 177 -6.23 3.05 -5.54
C LEU A 177 -5.78 1.83 -4.73
N THR A 178 -5.97 0.63 -5.27
CA THR A 178 -5.67 -0.62 -4.57
C THR A 178 -5.26 -1.73 -5.53
N ILE A 179 -4.40 -2.62 -5.04
CA ILE A 179 -3.97 -3.83 -5.74
C ILE A 179 -4.02 -4.99 -4.76
N SER A 180 -4.60 -6.11 -5.18
CA SER A 180 -4.57 -7.36 -4.44
C SER A 180 -4.27 -8.52 -5.37
N PHE A 181 -3.64 -9.57 -4.83
CA PHE A 181 -3.40 -10.79 -5.58
C PHE A 181 -4.32 -11.91 -5.07
N TYR A 182 -5.00 -12.56 -5.99
CA TYR A 182 -5.91 -13.65 -5.67
C TYR A 182 -6.04 -14.61 -6.85
N GLN A 183 -6.02 -15.90 -6.60
CA GLN A 183 -6.17 -16.98 -7.60
C GLN A 183 -5.30 -16.80 -8.87
N GLY A 184 -4.03 -16.37 -8.69
CA GLY A 184 -3.10 -16.23 -9.80
C GLY A 184 -3.17 -14.91 -10.56
N GLU A 185 -4.07 -14.00 -10.22
CA GLU A 185 -4.28 -12.72 -10.91
C GLU A 185 -4.19 -11.53 -9.96
N TYR A 186 -3.85 -10.34 -10.49
CA TYR A 186 -3.87 -9.08 -9.74
C TYR A 186 -5.19 -8.35 -9.97
N TYR A 187 -5.90 -8.08 -8.89
CA TYR A 187 -7.14 -7.32 -8.86
C TYR A 187 -6.84 -5.86 -8.54
N ILE A 188 -7.23 -4.97 -9.43
CA ILE A 188 -6.82 -3.57 -9.45
C ILE A 188 -8.06 -2.70 -9.32
N GLY A 189 -8.18 -1.99 -8.20
CA GLY A 189 -9.23 -1.02 -7.97
C GLY A 189 -8.78 0.38 -8.39
N THR A 190 -9.65 1.09 -9.09
CA THR A 190 -9.36 2.41 -9.65
C THR A 190 -10.34 3.47 -9.14
N TYR A 191 -9.97 4.75 -9.32
CA TYR A 191 -10.87 5.87 -9.08
C TYR A 191 -11.66 6.20 -10.34
N GLY A 192 -12.94 5.87 -10.34
CA GLY A 192 -13.86 6.17 -11.44
C GLY A 192 -13.77 5.25 -12.66
N GLY A 193 -12.94 4.21 -12.60
CA GLY A 193 -12.80 3.23 -13.70
C GLY A 193 -13.18 1.80 -13.29
N GLY A 194 -13.76 1.62 -12.09
CA GLY A 194 -14.15 0.31 -11.59
C GLY A 194 -12.95 -0.57 -11.20
N MET A 195 -13.12 -1.87 -11.44
CA MET A 195 -12.11 -2.89 -11.13
C MET A 195 -11.61 -3.60 -12.39
N MET A 196 -10.30 -3.77 -12.47
CA MET A 196 -9.62 -4.51 -13.54
C MET A 196 -8.84 -5.69 -12.97
N VAL A 197 -8.55 -6.67 -13.83
CA VAL A 197 -7.77 -7.85 -13.49
C VAL A 197 -6.59 -7.97 -14.46
N LEU A 198 -5.39 -8.05 -13.90
CA LEU A 198 -4.15 -8.26 -14.65
C LEU A 198 -3.69 -9.71 -14.47
N ASN A 199 -3.56 -10.42 -15.59
CA ASN A 199 -2.91 -11.72 -15.61
C ASN A 199 -1.39 -11.53 -15.69
N PRO A 200 -0.58 -12.03 -14.70
CA PRO A 200 0.86 -11.81 -14.69
C PRO A 200 1.63 -12.60 -15.78
N GLU A 201 1.09 -13.72 -16.25
CA GLU A 201 1.76 -14.56 -17.25
C GLU A 201 1.65 -13.96 -18.66
N THR A 202 0.46 -13.47 -19.01
CA THR A 202 0.18 -12.90 -20.34
C THR A 202 0.30 -11.39 -20.39
N LEU A 203 0.33 -10.73 -19.23
CA LEU A 203 0.24 -9.28 -19.05
C LEU A 203 -0.98 -8.66 -19.73
N SER A 204 -2.06 -9.44 -19.83
CA SER A 204 -3.34 -8.98 -20.33
C SER A 204 -4.17 -8.36 -19.19
N LEU A 205 -4.81 -7.24 -19.49
CA LEU A 205 -5.77 -6.58 -18.61
C LEU A 205 -7.19 -6.84 -19.13
N LYS A 206 -8.10 -7.18 -18.22
CA LYS A 206 -9.53 -7.34 -18.50
C LYS A 206 -10.35 -6.62 -17.44
N TYR A 207 -11.59 -6.26 -17.79
CA TYR A 207 -12.57 -5.79 -16.79
C TYR A 207 -12.94 -6.95 -15.86
N PHE A 208 -13.22 -6.62 -14.62
CA PHE A 208 -13.83 -7.58 -13.71
C PHE A 208 -15.30 -7.77 -14.08
N SER A 209 -15.63 -8.94 -14.65
CA SER A 209 -16.93 -9.20 -15.30
C SER A 209 -17.90 -10.05 -14.46
N GLN A 210 -17.59 -10.35 -13.20
CA GLN A 210 -18.45 -11.23 -12.38
C GLN A 210 -19.77 -10.59 -11.91
N SER A 211 -19.99 -9.33 -12.18
CA SER A 211 -21.29 -8.69 -11.98
C SER A 211 -21.49 -7.57 -12.99
N ASP A 212 -22.70 -7.52 -13.56
CA ASP A 212 -23.13 -6.47 -14.49
C ASP A 212 -23.39 -5.12 -13.80
N THR A 213 -22.85 -4.91 -12.59
CA THR A 213 -23.09 -3.68 -11.87
C THR A 213 -22.17 -2.58 -12.40
N GLU A 214 -22.75 -1.44 -12.68
CA GLU A 214 -22.05 -0.21 -13.09
C GLU A 214 -20.90 0.18 -12.15
N LEU A 215 -21.00 -0.22 -10.89
CA LEU A 215 -19.97 -0.04 -9.86
C LEU A 215 -18.60 -0.61 -10.28
N PHE A 216 -18.57 -1.84 -10.83
CA PHE A 216 -17.30 -2.47 -11.24
C PHE A 216 -16.78 -1.98 -12.57
N GLN A 217 -17.61 -1.27 -13.34
CA GLN A 217 -17.22 -0.69 -14.62
C GLN A 217 -16.77 0.77 -14.51
N LYS A 218 -17.40 1.56 -13.61
CA LYS A 218 -17.20 3.01 -13.50
C LYS A 218 -17.10 3.54 -12.07
N GLY A 219 -17.22 2.67 -11.05
CA GLY A 219 -17.20 3.06 -9.64
C GLY A 219 -15.82 3.37 -9.11
N HIS A 220 -15.76 3.84 -7.86
CA HIS A 220 -14.55 4.01 -7.10
C HIS A 220 -14.30 2.77 -6.26
N ILE A 221 -13.19 2.07 -6.48
CA ILE A 221 -12.81 0.88 -5.72
C ILE A 221 -11.63 1.22 -4.83
N PHE A 222 -11.91 1.46 -3.56
CA PHE A 222 -10.90 1.90 -2.58
C PHE A 222 -10.10 0.76 -1.95
N CYS A 223 -10.69 -0.43 -1.89
CA CYS A 223 -10.06 -1.59 -1.27
C CYS A 223 -10.52 -2.88 -1.93
N VAL A 224 -9.59 -3.80 -2.16
CA VAL A 224 -9.89 -5.18 -2.55
C VAL A 224 -9.07 -6.09 -1.63
N LYS A 225 -9.72 -7.02 -0.93
CA LYS A 225 -9.05 -7.96 -0.03
C LYS A 225 -9.64 -9.36 -0.18
N PRO A 226 -8.84 -10.36 -0.53
CA PRO A 226 -9.26 -11.77 -0.47
C PRO A 226 -9.30 -12.25 0.98
N ASP A 227 -10.26 -13.12 1.28
CA ASP A 227 -10.28 -13.85 2.55
C ASP A 227 -9.79 -15.31 2.37
N THR A 228 -9.63 -16.00 3.49
CA THR A 228 -9.18 -17.41 3.51
C THR A 228 -10.25 -18.39 3.01
N LYS A 229 -11.49 -17.94 2.82
CA LYS A 229 -12.61 -18.76 2.32
C LYS A 229 -12.83 -18.60 0.82
N GLY A 230 -12.03 -17.77 0.16
CA GLY A 230 -12.12 -17.56 -1.28
C GLY A 230 -13.03 -16.42 -1.69
N ASN A 231 -13.46 -15.55 -0.76
CA ASN A 231 -14.23 -14.36 -1.09
C ASN A 231 -13.32 -13.16 -1.34
N LEU A 232 -13.73 -12.26 -2.23
CA LEU A 232 -13.16 -10.94 -2.40
C LEU A 232 -14.05 -9.90 -1.71
N TRP A 233 -13.49 -9.22 -0.72
CA TRP A 233 -14.12 -8.09 -0.08
C TRP A 233 -13.73 -6.81 -0.81
N ILE A 234 -14.73 -6.04 -1.21
CA ILE A 234 -14.53 -4.85 -2.03
C ILE A 234 -15.14 -3.66 -1.29
N GLY A 235 -14.30 -2.65 -1.02
CA GLY A 235 -14.69 -1.37 -0.44
C GLY A 235 -14.83 -0.30 -1.54
N THR A 236 -15.96 0.39 -1.54
CA THR A 236 -16.33 1.41 -2.54
C THR A 236 -16.73 2.72 -1.89
#